data_c69426c253c49f368a8fdee41c4e3c90
#
_entry.id   c69426c253c49f368a8fdee41c4e3c90
#
_cell.length_a   1.000
_cell.length_b   1.000
_cell.length_c   1.000
_cell.angle_alpha   90.00
_cell.angle_beta   90.00
_cell.angle_gamma   90.00
#
_symmetry.space_group_name_H-M   'P 1'
#
loop_
_entity.id
_entity.type
_entity.pdbx_description
1 polymer ?
#
loop_
_entity_poly.entity_id
_entity_poly.type
_entity_poly.pdbx_seq_one_letter_code
_entity_poly.pdbx_strand_id
1 'polypeptide(L)'
;REVDFVLGIGGIEVRHGRVLGHNLKLAELHAQFDAVFLGIGLAASRQLGLTGEDAPGLSAAVDYIAALRQAGDLSALPVPRRAIVIGAGNTAIDIAVQLRRLGSQEVTLVYRRGFESMSATLHEQHIAKENQVRMLVWAAPTEVLLDEAGKVRGMRFERTQMMENSVVGTGEFVEIEADAVFKAIGQQIDTGSLSDPVAREIGSRRDKINVDDFY
;
A
#
# COMPACT_ATOMS: atom_id res chain seq x y z
N ARG A 1 -18.50 -15.50 6.40
CA ARG A 1 -19.96 -15.25 6.59
C ARG A 1 -20.58 -14.52 5.41
N GLU A 2 -20.07 -13.31 4.99
CA GLU A 2 -20.64 -12.56 3.85
C GLU A 2 -20.44 -13.29 2.53
N VAL A 3 -19.24 -13.80 2.28
CA VAL A 3 -18.91 -14.61 1.10
C VAL A 3 -19.79 -15.88 1.05
N ASP A 4 -19.93 -16.57 2.17
CA ASP A 4 -20.75 -17.79 2.25
C ASP A 4 -22.22 -17.49 1.98
N PHE A 5 -22.72 -16.33 2.44
CA PHE A 5 -24.07 -15.87 2.14
C PHE A 5 -24.27 -15.63 0.64
N VAL A 6 -23.35 -14.90 -0.01
CA VAL A 6 -23.40 -14.61 -1.45
C VAL A 6 -23.34 -15.89 -2.27
N LEU A 7 -22.43 -16.80 -1.95
CA LEU A 7 -22.31 -18.09 -2.63
C LEU A 7 -23.55 -18.99 -2.41
N GLY A 8 -24.21 -18.85 -1.26
CA GLY A 8 -25.44 -19.59 -0.93
C GLY A 8 -26.68 -19.19 -1.75
N ILE A 9 -26.63 -18.04 -2.47
CA ILE A 9 -27.71 -17.63 -3.40
C ILE A 9 -27.79 -18.61 -4.58
N GLY A 10 -26.68 -19.24 -4.95
CA GLY A 10 -26.59 -20.20 -6.05
C GLY A 10 -26.32 -19.52 -7.41
N GLY A 11 -26.03 -20.36 -8.42
CA GLY A 11 -25.70 -19.88 -9.76
C GLY A 11 -24.31 -19.25 -9.90
N ILE A 12 -23.48 -19.31 -8.85
CA ILE A 12 -22.13 -18.76 -8.82
C ILE A 12 -21.13 -19.91 -8.83
N GLU A 13 -20.24 -19.91 -9.82
CA GLU A 13 -19.08 -20.80 -9.91
C GLU A 13 -17.82 -20.05 -9.54
N VAL A 14 -17.08 -20.52 -8.53
CA VAL A 14 -15.80 -19.94 -8.12
C VAL A 14 -14.65 -20.81 -8.64
N ARG A 15 -13.77 -20.23 -9.45
CA ARG A 15 -12.59 -20.90 -10.01
C ARG A 15 -11.34 -20.35 -9.36
N HIS A 16 -10.83 -21.05 -8.36
CA HIS A 16 -9.58 -20.71 -7.68
C HIS A 16 -8.33 -20.99 -8.54
N GLY A 17 -7.21 -20.34 -8.19
CA GLY A 17 -5.93 -20.54 -8.87
C GLY A 17 -5.87 -19.97 -10.28
N ARG A 18 -6.84 -19.13 -10.66
CA ARG A 18 -6.84 -18.41 -11.95
C ARG A 18 -6.35 -16.97 -11.73
N VAL A 19 -5.29 -16.62 -12.44
CA VAL A 19 -4.64 -15.31 -12.35
C VAL A 19 -4.68 -14.66 -13.72
N LEU A 20 -5.39 -13.54 -13.82
CA LEU A 20 -5.51 -12.77 -15.06
C LEU A 20 -4.11 -12.27 -15.51
N GLY A 21 -3.81 -12.44 -16.79
CA GLY A 21 -2.50 -12.11 -17.38
C GLY A 21 -1.45 -13.22 -17.23
N HIS A 22 -1.70 -14.25 -16.43
CA HIS A 22 -0.79 -15.38 -16.25
C HIS A 22 -1.36 -16.68 -16.84
N ASN A 23 -2.35 -17.29 -16.20
CA ASN A 23 -2.99 -18.54 -16.62
C ASN A 23 -4.48 -18.36 -16.96
N LEU A 24 -4.93 -17.13 -17.08
CA LEU A 24 -6.24 -16.70 -17.54
C LEU A 24 -6.07 -15.45 -18.42
N LYS A 25 -6.63 -15.47 -19.62
CA LYS A 25 -6.59 -14.35 -20.55
C LYS A 25 -7.96 -13.69 -20.67
N LEU A 26 -7.98 -12.37 -20.75
CA LEU A 26 -9.21 -11.61 -20.94
C LEU A 26 -9.90 -11.97 -22.25
N ALA A 27 -9.13 -12.20 -23.31
CA ALA A 27 -9.65 -12.65 -24.61
C ALA A 27 -10.40 -13.99 -24.52
N GLU A 28 -9.97 -14.91 -23.66
CA GLU A 28 -10.66 -16.18 -23.43
C GLU A 28 -12.02 -15.97 -22.74
N LEU A 29 -12.07 -15.07 -21.76
CA LEU A 29 -13.31 -14.71 -21.07
C LEU A 29 -14.28 -14.00 -22.02
N HIS A 30 -13.80 -13.05 -22.81
CA HIS A 30 -14.60 -12.33 -23.79
C HIS A 30 -15.22 -13.25 -24.86
N ALA A 31 -14.51 -14.32 -25.23
CA ALA A 31 -15.02 -15.30 -26.17
C ALA A 31 -16.05 -16.28 -25.57
N GLN A 32 -16.06 -16.46 -24.24
CA GLN A 32 -16.89 -17.45 -23.53
C GLN A 32 -18.14 -16.87 -22.89
N PHE A 33 -18.14 -15.55 -22.58
CA PHE A 33 -19.20 -14.91 -21.81
C PHE A 33 -19.78 -13.71 -22.56
N ASP A 34 -21.05 -13.45 -22.38
CA ASP A 34 -21.77 -12.30 -22.98
C ASP A 34 -21.30 -10.96 -22.37
N ALA A 35 -20.83 -10.98 -21.14
CA ALA A 35 -20.27 -9.83 -20.45
C ALA A 35 -19.18 -10.26 -19.45
N VAL A 36 -18.17 -9.40 -19.27
CA VAL A 36 -17.07 -9.61 -18.30
C VAL A 36 -16.94 -8.40 -17.40
N PHE A 37 -17.09 -8.61 -16.09
CA PHE A 37 -16.84 -7.58 -15.08
C PHE A 37 -15.41 -7.70 -14.52
N LEU A 38 -14.63 -6.64 -14.61
CA LEU A 38 -13.25 -6.58 -14.11
C LEU A 38 -13.18 -6.00 -12.70
N GLY A 39 -13.28 -6.85 -11.68
CA GLY A 39 -13.15 -6.46 -10.28
C GLY A 39 -11.74 -6.71 -9.72
N ILE A 40 -10.69 -6.41 -10.48
CA ILE A 40 -9.29 -6.78 -10.18
C ILE A 40 -8.61 -5.91 -9.10
N GLY A 41 -9.21 -4.80 -8.71
CA GLY A 41 -8.63 -3.89 -7.72
C GLY A 41 -7.32 -3.25 -8.15
N LEU A 42 -6.54 -2.79 -7.16
CA LEU A 42 -5.24 -2.14 -7.34
C LEU A 42 -4.16 -3.03 -6.71
N ALA A 43 -3.52 -3.88 -7.51
CA ALA A 43 -2.59 -4.89 -7.02
C ALA A 43 -1.15 -4.39 -6.87
N ALA A 44 -0.75 -3.35 -7.62
CA ALA A 44 0.60 -2.80 -7.54
C ALA A 44 0.69 -1.63 -6.55
N SER A 45 1.77 -1.57 -5.77
CA SER A 45 2.06 -0.44 -4.89
C SER A 45 2.93 0.58 -5.62
N ARG A 46 2.69 1.87 -5.36
CA ARG A 46 3.53 2.94 -5.88
C ARG A 46 4.94 2.87 -5.31
N GLN A 47 5.90 3.32 -6.12
CA GLN A 47 7.30 3.38 -5.73
C GLN A 47 7.64 4.76 -5.14
N LEU A 48 8.62 4.79 -4.23
CA LEU A 48 9.21 6.03 -3.71
C LEU A 48 10.17 6.64 -4.73
N GLY A 49 10.76 5.82 -5.60
CA GLY A 49 11.78 6.20 -6.56
C GLY A 49 13.16 6.40 -5.93
N LEU A 50 13.44 5.75 -4.81
CA LEU A 50 14.68 5.86 -4.08
C LEU A 50 15.60 4.66 -4.31
N THR A 51 16.90 4.90 -4.36
CA THR A 51 17.90 3.81 -4.35
C THR A 51 17.75 3.01 -3.06
N GLY A 52 17.77 1.67 -3.18
CA GLY A 52 17.59 0.78 -2.04
C GLY A 52 16.13 0.53 -1.65
N GLU A 53 15.17 0.97 -2.46
CA GLU A 53 13.74 0.77 -2.20
C GLU A 53 13.30 -0.69 -2.20
N ASP A 54 14.08 -1.57 -2.85
CA ASP A 54 13.83 -3.03 -2.88
C ASP A 54 14.65 -3.80 -1.83
N ALA A 55 15.30 -3.10 -0.91
CA ALA A 55 16.13 -3.71 0.11
C ALA A 55 15.30 -4.52 1.11
N PRO A 56 15.83 -5.64 1.64
CA PRO A 56 15.19 -6.39 2.71
C PRO A 56 14.83 -5.49 3.90
N GLY A 57 13.58 -5.56 4.34
CA GLY A 57 13.05 -4.70 5.39
C GLY A 57 12.23 -3.50 4.89
N LEU A 58 12.17 -3.27 3.56
CA LEU A 58 11.25 -2.31 2.96
C LEU A 58 10.21 -3.03 2.10
N SER A 59 8.94 -2.79 2.35
CA SER A 59 7.84 -3.47 1.67
C SER A 59 6.59 -2.58 1.52
N ALA A 60 5.64 -3.01 0.70
CA ALA A 60 4.35 -2.37 0.66
C ALA A 60 3.53 -2.71 1.92
N ALA A 61 2.83 -1.72 2.46
CA ALA A 61 1.96 -1.89 3.63
C ALA A 61 0.86 -2.94 3.39
N VAL A 62 0.33 -2.98 2.17
CA VAL A 62 -0.75 -3.92 1.79
C VAL A 62 -0.31 -5.37 1.83
N ASP A 63 0.95 -5.66 1.52
CA ASP A 63 1.49 -7.03 1.56
C ASP A 63 1.54 -7.56 3.00
N TYR A 64 2.00 -6.72 3.93
CA TYR A 64 2.01 -7.08 5.34
C TYR A 64 0.59 -7.23 5.92
N ILE A 65 -0.33 -6.33 5.54
CA ILE A 65 -1.74 -6.42 5.95
C ILE A 65 -2.38 -7.70 5.39
N ALA A 66 -2.07 -8.07 4.15
CA ALA A 66 -2.55 -9.31 3.55
C ALA A 66 -2.02 -10.53 4.28
N ALA A 67 -0.71 -10.56 4.58
CA ALA A 67 -0.10 -11.63 5.38
C ALA A 67 -0.73 -11.73 6.77
N LEU A 68 -0.98 -10.59 7.43
CA LEU A 68 -1.64 -10.54 8.73
C LEU A 68 -3.06 -11.13 8.71
N ARG A 69 -3.84 -10.80 7.68
CA ARG A 69 -5.22 -11.30 7.55
C ARG A 69 -5.31 -12.77 7.17
N GLN A 70 -4.28 -13.31 6.53
CA GLN A 70 -4.21 -14.71 6.09
C GLN A 70 -3.50 -15.61 7.11
N ALA A 71 -2.84 -15.03 8.10
CA ALA A 71 -2.13 -15.79 9.12
C ALA A 71 -3.11 -16.59 10.00
N GLY A 72 -2.90 -17.89 10.07
CA GLY A 72 -3.60 -18.75 11.03
C GLY A 72 -3.09 -18.56 12.47
N ASP A 73 -1.84 -18.13 12.60
CA ASP A 73 -1.18 -17.80 13.86
C ASP A 73 -0.43 -16.47 13.72
N LEU A 74 -0.89 -15.45 14.42
CA LEU A 74 -0.30 -14.11 14.40
C LEU A 74 1.09 -14.07 15.03
N SER A 75 1.42 -15.01 15.92
CA SER A 75 2.75 -15.08 16.55
C SER A 75 3.87 -15.48 15.58
N ALA A 76 3.51 -16.07 14.44
CA ALA A 76 4.46 -16.43 13.38
C ALA A 76 4.84 -15.25 12.48
N LEU A 77 4.13 -14.12 12.56
CA LEU A 77 4.44 -12.95 11.74
C LEU A 77 5.67 -12.21 12.27
N PRO A 78 6.56 -11.76 11.39
CA PRO A 78 7.69 -10.94 11.79
C PRO A 78 7.20 -9.56 12.24
N VAL A 79 7.36 -9.24 13.52
CA VAL A 79 7.02 -7.93 14.09
C VAL A 79 8.31 -7.14 14.29
N PRO A 80 8.54 -6.05 13.54
CA PRO A 80 9.73 -5.23 13.73
C PRO A 80 9.67 -4.51 15.09
N ARG A 81 10.81 -4.35 15.73
CA ARG A 81 10.89 -3.58 16.98
C ARG A 81 10.62 -2.10 16.73
N ARG A 82 11.22 -1.55 15.65
CA ARG A 82 11.05 -0.17 15.20
C ARG A 82 10.58 -0.17 13.75
N ALA A 83 9.48 0.52 13.48
CA ALA A 83 8.90 0.60 12.15
C ALA A 83 8.68 2.03 11.70
N ILE A 84 8.91 2.28 10.42
CA ILE A 84 8.48 3.49 9.72
C ILE A 84 7.34 3.13 8.79
N VAL A 85 6.29 3.93 8.79
CA VAL A 85 5.19 3.87 7.81
C VAL A 85 5.16 5.16 7.03
N ILE A 86 5.29 5.08 5.70
CA ILE A 86 5.29 6.25 4.82
C ILE A 86 3.92 6.38 4.18
N GLY A 87 3.21 7.46 4.49
CA GLY A 87 1.87 7.72 3.97
C GLY A 87 0.96 8.39 4.98
N ALA A 88 -0.27 8.71 4.56
CA ALA A 88 -1.22 9.44 5.40
C ALA A 88 -2.69 9.07 5.11
N GLY A 89 -2.93 7.94 4.43
CA GLY A 89 -4.26 7.37 4.24
C GLY A 89 -4.63 6.36 5.32
N ASN A 90 -5.86 5.85 5.27
CA ASN A 90 -6.34 4.84 6.21
C ASN A 90 -5.43 3.60 6.24
N THR A 91 -4.91 3.15 5.09
CA THR A 91 -3.94 2.05 5.03
C THR A 91 -2.69 2.31 5.87
N ALA A 92 -2.19 3.56 5.87
CA ALA A 92 -1.01 3.93 6.68
C ALA A 92 -1.34 3.88 8.18
N ILE A 93 -2.51 4.37 8.58
CA ILE A 93 -2.98 4.29 9.96
C ILE A 93 -3.18 2.83 10.37
N ASP A 94 -3.87 2.05 9.54
CA ASP A 94 -4.15 0.63 9.79
C ASP A 94 -2.87 -0.15 10.13
N ILE A 95 -1.88 -0.11 9.25
CA ILE A 95 -0.63 -0.85 9.48
C ILE A 95 0.12 -0.32 10.72
N ALA A 96 0.17 0.99 10.92
CA ALA A 96 0.85 1.58 12.06
C ALA A 96 0.23 1.13 13.40
N VAL A 97 -1.10 1.13 13.48
CA VAL A 97 -1.85 0.67 14.66
C VAL A 97 -1.69 -0.84 14.87
N GLN A 98 -1.76 -1.63 13.79
CA GLN A 98 -1.58 -3.08 13.88
C GLN A 98 -0.18 -3.45 14.37
N LEU A 99 0.87 -2.80 13.85
CA LEU A 99 2.24 -3.02 14.33
C LEU A 99 2.39 -2.70 15.82
N ARG A 100 1.80 -1.61 16.30
CA ARG A 100 1.79 -1.28 17.74
C ARG A 100 1.10 -2.36 18.56
N ARG A 101 -0.06 -2.83 18.12
CA ARG A 101 -0.84 -3.89 18.80
C ARG A 101 -0.15 -5.25 18.77
N LEU A 102 0.63 -5.53 17.74
CA LEU A 102 1.44 -6.75 17.63
C LEU A 102 2.72 -6.70 18.50
N GLY A 103 3.08 -5.54 19.05
CA GLY A 103 4.21 -5.42 19.99
C GLY A 103 5.41 -4.62 19.47
N SER A 104 5.32 -3.96 18.33
CA SER A 104 6.37 -3.01 17.91
C SER A 104 6.57 -1.93 18.99
N GLN A 105 7.82 -1.70 19.39
CA GLN A 105 8.14 -0.74 20.45
C GLN A 105 7.97 0.70 19.99
N GLU A 106 8.37 0.97 18.75
CA GLU A 106 8.27 2.30 18.14
C GLU A 106 7.70 2.17 16.74
N VAL A 107 6.67 2.96 16.45
CA VAL A 107 6.11 3.10 15.10
C VAL A 107 6.00 4.57 14.78
N THR A 108 6.70 5.00 13.72
CA THR A 108 6.66 6.37 13.22
C THR A 108 5.95 6.40 11.87
N LEU A 109 4.81 7.07 11.80
CA LEU A 109 4.14 7.40 10.56
C LEU A 109 4.70 8.72 10.03
N VAL A 110 5.17 8.73 8.78
CA VAL A 110 5.79 9.90 8.15
C VAL A 110 4.96 10.37 6.96
N TYR A 111 4.69 11.68 6.92
CA TYR A 111 3.93 12.30 5.85
C TYR A 111 4.53 13.62 5.37
N ARG A 112 4.59 13.81 4.04
CA ARG A 112 5.22 14.97 3.41
C ARG A 112 4.44 16.29 3.48
N ARG A 113 3.23 16.29 4.04
CA ARG A 113 2.38 17.47 4.25
C ARG A 113 1.95 17.53 5.71
N GLY A 114 1.11 18.52 6.05
CA GLY A 114 0.55 18.65 7.39
C GLY A 114 -0.64 17.72 7.66
N PHE A 115 -1.07 17.72 8.91
CA PHE A 115 -2.22 16.92 9.36
C PHE A 115 -3.51 17.22 8.60
N GLU A 116 -3.71 18.47 8.22
CA GLU A 116 -4.88 18.96 7.45
C GLU A 116 -4.98 18.35 6.05
N SER A 117 -3.85 17.90 5.50
CA SER A 117 -3.77 17.28 4.18
C SER A 117 -3.81 15.75 4.21
N MET A 118 -3.95 15.14 5.38
CA MET A 118 -4.06 13.68 5.50
C MET A 118 -5.41 13.21 4.94
N SER A 119 -5.37 12.14 4.11
CA SER A 119 -6.59 11.51 3.62
C SER A 119 -7.23 10.55 4.62
N ALA A 120 -6.51 10.16 5.67
CA ALA A 120 -7.08 9.44 6.79
C ALA A 120 -8.05 10.34 7.57
N THR A 121 -9.18 9.78 8.00
CA THR A 121 -10.18 10.51 8.77
C THR A 121 -9.63 10.99 10.12
N LEU A 122 -10.24 12.04 10.71
CA LEU A 122 -9.85 12.49 12.05
C LEU A 122 -10.00 11.38 13.10
N HIS A 123 -10.99 10.51 12.93
CA HIS A 123 -11.19 9.35 13.79
C HIS A 123 -9.99 8.38 13.73
N GLU A 124 -9.56 8.02 12.53
CA GLU A 124 -8.37 7.16 12.33
C GLU A 124 -7.10 7.79 12.88
N GLN A 125 -6.90 9.10 12.67
CA GLN A 125 -5.77 9.83 13.24
C GLN A 125 -5.79 9.80 14.78
N HIS A 126 -6.99 9.83 15.38
CA HIS A 126 -7.15 9.71 16.84
C HIS A 126 -6.78 8.31 17.33
N ILE A 127 -7.26 7.27 16.65
CA ILE A 127 -6.89 5.87 16.93
C ILE A 127 -5.37 5.67 16.87
N ALA A 128 -4.68 6.26 15.89
CA ALA A 128 -3.23 6.19 15.81
C ALA A 128 -2.54 6.79 17.05
N LYS A 129 -3.01 7.97 17.49
CA LYS A 129 -2.49 8.63 18.69
C LYS A 129 -2.72 7.82 19.96
N GLU A 130 -3.91 7.27 20.14
CA GLU A 130 -4.25 6.39 21.28
C GLU A 130 -3.36 5.13 21.32
N ASN A 131 -2.99 4.59 20.16
CA ASN A 131 -2.07 3.47 20.05
C ASN A 131 -0.58 3.91 20.07
N GLN A 132 -0.28 5.15 20.47
CA GLN A 132 1.09 5.68 20.61
C GLN A 132 1.90 5.62 19.31
N VAL A 133 1.25 5.78 18.15
CA VAL A 133 1.94 5.97 16.87
C VAL A 133 2.50 7.39 16.86
N ARG A 134 3.82 7.52 16.68
CA ARG A 134 4.46 8.81 16.46
C ARG A 134 4.13 9.30 15.05
N MET A 135 3.61 10.51 14.92
CA MET A 135 3.28 11.09 13.62
C MET A 135 4.26 12.23 13.30
N LEU A 136 5.08 12.04 12.28
CA LEU A 136 6.01 13.02 11.75
C LEU A 136 5.45 13.57 10.44
N VAL A 137 4.85 14.73 10.51
CA VAL A 137 4.37 15.47 9.33
C VAL A 137 5.42 16.43 8.81
N TRP A 138 5.24 16.94 7.60
CA TRP A 138 6.17 17.83 6.91
C TRP A 138 7.56 17.19 6.77
N ALA A 139 7.59 15.92 6.32
CA ALA A 139 8.82 15.19 6.06
C ALA A 139 8.64 14.25 4.86
N ALA A 140 9.51 14.35 3.88
CA ALA A 140 9.52 13.53 2.67
C ALA A 140 10.73 12.58 2.68
N PRO A 141 10.59 11.31 2.31
CA PRO A 141 11.69 10.37 2.26
C PRO A 141 12.67 10.77 1.14
N THR A 142 13.98 10.73 1.44
CA THR A 142 15.05 11.08 0.49
C THR A 142 16.07 9.97 0.30
N GLU A 143 16.25 9.10 1.31
CA GLU A 143 17.27 8.05 1.26
C GLU A 143 16.87 6.86 2.13
N VAL A 144 17.10 5.65 1.63
CA VAL A 144 17.01 4.42 2.41
C VAL A 144 18.38 4.14 3.03
N LEU A 145 18.45 4.07 4.35
CA LEU A 145 19.67 3.77 5.08
C LEU A 145 19.79 2.26 5.26
N LEU A 146 20.88 1.69 4.75
CA LEU A 146 21.16 0.26 4.80
C LEU A 146 22.26 -0.04 5.80
N ASP A 147 22.23 -1.24 6.36
CA ASP A 147 23.34 -1.82 7.13
C ASP A 147 24.38 -2.48 6.21
N GLU A 148 25.44 -3.05 6.79
CA GLU A 148 26.51 -3.73 6.06
C GLU A 148 26.02 -4.97 5.28
N ALA A 149 24.89 -5.56 5.68
CA ALA A 149 24.26 -6.70 5.00
C ALA A 149 23.28 -6.25 3.90
N GLY A 150 23.12 -4.95 3.66
CA GLY A 150 22.19 -4.39 2.69
C GLY A 150 20.73 -4.38 3.14
N LYS A 151 20.46 -4.61 4.42
CA LYS A 151 19.13 -4.54 5.01
C LYS A 151 18.83 -3.14 5.50
N VAL A 152 17.57 -2.76 5.48
CA VAL A 152 17.10 -1.48 6.03
C VAL A 152 17.47 -1.36 7.51
N ARG A 153 18.14 -0.25 7.86
CA ARG A 153 18.41 0.19 9.25
C ARG A 153 17.70 1.51 9.60
N GLY A 154 17.05 2.15 8.63
CA GLY A 154 16.34 3.41 8.81
C GLY A 154 16.12 4.15 7.50
N MET A 155 15.66 5.38 7.62
CA MET A 155 15.49 6.29 6.49
C MET A 155 15.90 7.71 6.85
N ARG A 156 16.37 8.46 5.84
CA ARG A 156 16.54 9.91 5.90
C ARG A 156 15.35 10.60 5.25
N PHE A 157 14.88 11.64 5.89
CA PHE A 157 13.77 12.47 5.43
C PHE A 157 14.23 13.92 5.36
N GLU A 158 13.82 14.64 4.33
CA GLU A 158 13.93 16.07 4.24
C GLU A 158 12.68 16.71 4.83
N ARG A 159 12.87 17.75 5.65
CA ARG A 159 11.78 18.60 6.10
C ARG A 159 11.16 19.30 4.91
N THR A 160 9.85 19.40 4.91
CA THR A 160 9.10 20.02 3.81
C THR A 160 8.23 21.17 4.31
N GLN A 161 7.88 22.04 3.39
CA GLN A 161 6.94 23.13 3.63
C GLN A 161 6.05 23.33 2.40
N MET A 162 4.93 24.03 2.60
CA MET A 162 4.10 24.47 1.49
C MET A 162 4.64 25.77 0.93
N MET A 163 4.90 25.80 -0.38
CA MET A 163 5.25 27.02 -1.09
C MET A 163 4.29 27.16 -2.26
N GLU A 164 3.46 28.21 -2.22
CA GLU A 164 2.32 28.37 -3.12
C GLU A 164 1.40 27.13 -3.07
N ASN A 165 1.35 26.32 -4.11
CA ASN A 165 0.54 25.10 -4.19
C ASN A 165 1.40 23.82 -4.25
N SER A 166 2.69 23.91 -3.97
CA SER A 166 3.65 22.81 -4.06
C SER A 166 4.32 22.53 -2.73
N VAL A 167 4.58 21.25 -2.47
CA VAL A 167 5.40 20.83 -1.34
C VAL A 167 6.86 20.87 -1.78
N VAL A 168 7.69 21.62 -1.05
CA VAL A 168 9.11 21.79 -1.34
C VAL A 168 9.94 21.39 -0.13
N GLY A 169 11.16 20.92 -0.37
CA GLY A 169 12.14 20.65 0.67
C GLY A 169 12.67 21.95 1.29
N THR A 170 13.10 21.88 2.53
CA THR A 170 13.70 23.02 3.27
C THR A 170 15.21 22.96 3.33
N GLY A 171 15.83 21.84 2.93
CA GLY A 171 17.26 21.57 3.12
C GLY A 171 17.60 21.04 4.52
N GLU A 172 16.62 20.89 5.41
CA GLU A 172 16.82 20.29 6.73
C GLU A 172 16.48 18.80 6.69
N PHE A 173 17.33 17.96 7.27
CA PHE A 173 17.17 16.52 7.23
C PHE A 173 17.03 15.93 8.62
N VAL A 174 16.31 14.81 8.70
CA VAL A 174 16.18 13.98 9.90
C VAL A 174 16.33 12.51 9.52
N GLU A 175 17.11 11.77 10.29
CA GLU A 175 17.23 10.33 10.18
C GLU A 175 16.38 9.66 11.26
N ILE A 176 15.70 8.59 10.86
CA ILE A 176 14.91 7.75 11.75
C ILE A 176 15.38 6.32 11.59
N GLU A 177 15.83 5.72 12.67
CA GLU A 177 16.19 4.30 12.70
C GLU A 177 14.94 3.42 12.67
N ALA A 178 15.02 2.34 11.90
CA ALA A 178 13.96 1.34 11.81
C ALA A 178 14.50 -0.01 11.36
N ASP A 179 13.85 -1.07 11.82
CA ASP A 179 14.14 -2.44 11.41
C ASP A 179 13.29 -2.85 10.21
N ALA A 180 12.20 -2.10 9.95
CA ALA A 180 11.36 -2.23 8.77
C ALA A 180 10.70 -0.90 8.36
N VAL A 181 10.45 -0.76 7.06
CA VAL A 181 9.77 0.38 6.46
C VAL A 181 8.61 -0.13 5.60
N PHE A 182 7.44 0.49 5.75
CA PHE A 182 6.23 0.13 5.05
C PHE A 182 5.73 1.30 4.18
N LYS A 183 5.63 1.06 2.86
CA LYS A 183 5.09 2.04 1.92
C LYS A 183 3.57 1.97 1.90
N ALA A 184 2.90 3.05 2.28
CA ALA A 184 1.44 3.24 2.22
C ALA A 184 1.08 4.49 1.41
N ILE A 185 1.78 4.71 0.28
CA ILE A 185 1.69 5.90 -0.58
C ILE A 185 0.70 5.76 -1.75
N GLY A 186 -0.15 4.77 -1.68
CA GLY A 186 -1.18 4.45 -2.67
C GLY A 186 -0.84 3.23 -3.50
N GLN A 187 -1.86 2.76 -4.18
CA GLN A 187 -1.82 1.60 -5.06
C GLN A 187 -2.16 2.03 -6.49
N GLN A 188 -1.84 1.18 -7.44
CA GLN A 188 -2.13 1.37 -8.86
C GLN A 188 -2.55 0.04 -9.48
N ILE A 189 -3.17 0.09 -10.65
CA ILE A 189 -3.51 -1.11 -11.43
C ILE A 189 -2.21 -1.81 -11.82
N ASP A 190 -2.17 -3.12 -11.62
CA ASP A 190 -1.13 -3.95 -12.22
C ASP A 190 -1.43 -4.13 -13.71
N THR A 191 -0.73 -3.35 -14.54
CA THR A 191 -0.88 -3.40 -16.00
C THR A 191 -0.35 -4.71 -16.59
N GLY A 192 0.46 -5.47 -15.88
CA GLY A 192 0.93 -6.79 -16.29
C GLY A 192 -0.22 -7.79 -16.42
N SER A 193 -1.24 -7.69 -15.56
CA SER A 193 -2.45 -8.50 -15.63
C SER A 193 -3.35 -8.19 -16.85
N LEU A 194 -3.14 -7.03 -17.50
CA LEU A 194 -3.86 -6.57 -18.69
C LEU A 194 -2.97 -6.60 -19.95
N SER A 195 -2.14 -7.62 -20.11
CA SER A 195 -1.12 -7.68 -21.16
C SER A 195 -1.59 -8.29 -22.49
N ASP A 196 -2.73 -8.96 -22.53
CA ASP A 196 -3.26 -9.55 -23.77
C ASP A 196 -3.87 -8.48 -24.72
N PRO A 197 -4.06 -8.80 -26.03
CA PRO A 197 -4.54 -7.84 -27.02
C PRO A 197 -5.87 -7.17 -26.66
N VAL A 198 -6.84 -7.94 -26.12
CA VAL A 198 -8.16 -7.40 -25.71
C VAL A 198 -8.00 -6.47 -24.53
N ALA A 199 -7.16 -6.84 -23.57
CA ALA A 199 -6.87 -6.00 -22.42
C ALA A 199 -6.17 -4.69 -22.78
N ARG A 200 -5.36 -4.66 -23.85
CA ARG A 200 -4.71 -3.43 -24.35
C ARG A 200 -5.70 -2.42 -24.94
N GLU A 201 -6.86 -2.88 -25.44
CA GLU A 201 -7.93 -2.00 -25.89
C GLU A 201 -8.62 -1.28 -24.72
N ILE A 202 -8.53 -1.86 -23.52
CA ILE A 202 -8.99 -1.25 -22.29
C ILE A 202 -7.97 -0.20 -21.87
N GLY A 203 -8.18 1.04 -22.28
CA GLY A 203 -7.30 2.14 -21.91
C GLY A 203 -7.29 2.35 -20.39
N SER A 204 -6.16 2.77 -19.84
CA SER A 204 -6.08 3.22 -18.45
C SER A 204 -5.54 4.64 -18.37
N ARG A 205 -6.10 5.44 -17.45
CA ARG A 205 -5.65 6.81 -17.20
C ARG A 205 -5.59 7.06 -15.69
N ARG A 206 -4.44 7.49 -15.20
CA ARG A 206 -4.21 7.82 -13.78
C ARG A 206 -4.64 6.67 -12.85
N ASP A 207 -4.17 5.47 -13.12
CA ASP A 207 -4.45 4.26 -12.32
C ASP A 207 -5.93 3.85 -12.28
N LYS A 208 -6.71 4.21 -13.29
CA LYS A 208 -8.11 3.81 -13.47
C LYS A 208 -8.31 3.25 -14.87
N ILE A 209 -9.15 2.25 -14.99
CA ILE A 209 -9.64 1.76 -16.27
C ILE A 209 -10.52 2.86 -16.87
N ASN A 210 -10.30 3.17 -18.17
CA ASN A 210 -11.19 4.07 -18.88
C ASN A 210 -12.54 3.38 -19.06
N VAL A 211 -13.59 4.09 -18.74
CA VAL A 211 -14.97 3.70 -18.96
C VAL A 211 -15.63 4.77 -19.86
N ASP A 212 -16.68 4.41 -20.55
CA ASP A 212 -17.52 5.38 -21.28
C ASP A 212 -18.46 6.11 -20.30
N ASP A 213 -19.31 6.98 -20.85
CA ASP A 213 -20.22 7.83 -20.05
C ASP A 213 -21.39 7.05 -19.41
N PHE A 214 -21.46 5.73 -19.60
CA PHE A 214 -22.52 4.87 -19.08
C PHE A 214 -22.09 4.03 -17.87
N TYR A 215 -20.80 4.08 -17.47
CA TYR A 215 -20.23 3.27 -16.37
C TYR A 215 -19.31 4.05 -15.44
#